data_8b94eb526a4e1259ef2e686cfcdafd7c
#
_entry.id   8b94eb526a4e1259ef2e686cfcdafd7c
#
_cell.length_a   1.000
_cell.length_b   1.000
_cell.length_c   1.000
_cell.angle_alpha   90.00
_cell.angle_beta   90.00
_cell.angle_gamma   90.00
#
_symmetry.space_group_name_H-M   'P 1'
#
loop_
_entity.id
_entity.type
_entity.pdbx_description
1 polymer ?
#
loop_
_entity_poly.entity_id
_entity_poly.type
_entity_poly.pdbx_seq_one_letter_code
_entity_poly.pdbx_strand_id
1 'polypeptide(L)'
;MAKPLVYNATLTERVDITDALSLFRVTPDQMPAERLWFVPGQYCVLGLNNAEKPELGSVRRSMSIASAPEDDGPVEFYIRWVAKPESENPLTHLLWKLKTGDRMYMRAVAAGVFTIKDTIGPDDPRYRVMVAAGTGSAPFVSMLRSELRRNADADLSKWVLLHGASYPADLGYRDELLGMVERNKLKYWGTVSRPKEAPDWKGDTGRVEAFFDPTRLTDFEQRLGLPEGGFTPKNVAIFICGLTGTITGTIIPLIDRAFVPDFKRIREALGVPADVKDSVFYEQYDTEPIINIKDPTVVEPLKARMQAALAKL
;
A
#
# COMPACT_ATOMS: atom_id res chain seq x y z
N MET A 1 26.74 -19.39 11.41
CA MET A 1 26.42 -18.01 11.01
C MET A 1 25.92 -18.00 9.58
N ALA A 2 24.86 -17.23 9.27
CA ALA A 2 24.39 -17.09 7.89
C ALA A 2 25.48 -16.40 7.04
N LYS A 3 25.65 -16.85 5.78
CA LYS A 3 26.62 -16.26 4.87
C LYS A 3 26.30 -14.78 4.65
N PRO A 4 27.27 -13.86 4.73
CA PRO A 4 27.03 -12.45 4.47
C PRO A 4 26.45 -12.21 3.08
N LEU A 5 25.60 -11.20 2.94
CA LEU A 5 25.12 -10.75 1.65
C LEU A 5 26.26 -10.17 0.82
N VAL A 6 26.32 -10.57 -0.43
CA VAL A 6 27.16 -9.90 -1.43
C VAL A 6 26.38 -8.71 -1.96
N TYR A 7 26.92 -7.50 -1.78
CA TYR A 7 26.28 -6.28 -2.25
C TYR A 7 26.37 -6.18 -3.78
N ASN A 8 25.25 -5.84 -4.38
CA ASN A 8 25.06 -5.81 -5.83
C ASN A 8 24.25 -4.61 -6.28
N ALA A 9 24.11 -3.61 -5.43
CA ALA A 9 23.41 -2.37 -5.73
C ALA A 9 24.02 -1.20 -4.96
N THR A 10 23.77 0.00 -5.43
CA THR A 10 24.23 1.26 -4.83
C THR A 10 23.03 2.12 -4.46
N LEU A 11 23.03 2.72 -3.28
CA LEU A 11 22.14 3.82 -2.93
C LEU A 11 22.60 5.06 -3.70
N THR A 12 21.92 5.40 -4.78
CA THR A 12 22.31 6.52 -5.66
C THR A 12 21.74 7.85 -5.21
N GLU A 13 20.63 7.84 -4.49
CA GLU A 13 20.02 9.04 -3.91
C GLU A 13 19.18 8.69 -2.68
N ARG A 14 19.20 9.58 -1.70
CA ARG A 14 18.31 9.56 -0.54
C ARG A 14 17.69 10.94 -0.36
N VAL A 15 16.38 11.00 -0.25
CA VAL A 15 15.63 12.25 0.00
C VAL A 15 14.85 12.08 1.29
N ASP A 16 15.29 12.73 2.34
CA ASP A 16 14.61 12.72 3.63
C ASP A 16 13.39 13.65 3.57
N ILE A 17 12.20 13.08 3.75
CA ILE A 17 10.93 13.83 3.81
C ILE A 17 10.72 14.34 5.23
N THR A 18 10.97 13.47 6.21
CA THR A 18 11.04 13.78 7.64
C THR A 18 12.18 12.96 8.27
N ASP A 19 12.49 13.15 9.54
CA ASP A 19 13.50 12.36 10.25
C ASP A 19 13.21 10.84 10.19
N ALA A 20 11.96 10.47 10.03
CA ALA A 20 11.50 9.08 10.02
C ALA A 20 10.96 8.57 8.67
N LEU A 21 10.97 9.40 7.62
CA LEU A 21 10.47 9.04 6.29
C LEU A 21 11.44 9.49 5.21
N SER A 22 11.80 8.57 4.33
CA SER A 22 12.78 8.86 3.28
C SER A 22 12.48 8.09 1.99
N LEU A 23 12.82 8.69 0.87
CA LEU A 23 12.92 8.04 -0.43
C LEU A 23 14.34 7.49 -0.59
N PHE A 24 14.44 6.23 -0.93
CA PHE A 24 15.69 5.56 -1.25
C PHE A 24 15.67 5.19 -2.73
N ARG A 25 16.58 5.74 -3.52
CA ARG A 25 16.77 5.40 -4.93
C ARG A 25 18.00 4.50 -5.05
N VAL A 26 17.77 3.29 -5.51
CA VAL A 26 18.77 2.22 -5.53
C VAL A 26 18.98 1.76 -6.96
N THR A 27 20.24 1.73 -7.40
CA THR A 27 20.61 1.23 -8.72
C THR A 27 21.32 -0.11 -8.56
N PRO A 28 20.78 -1.22 -9.09
CA PRO A 28 21.49 -2.49 -9.12
C PRO A 28 22.65 -2.44 -10.12
N ASP A 29 23.74 -3.20 -9.84
CA ASP A 29 24.91 -3.26 -10.72
C ASP A 29 24.56 -3.83 -12.12
N GLN A 30 23.57 -4.69 -12.16
CA GLN A 30 23.02 -5.25 -13.37
C GLN A 30 21.49 -5.08 -13.34
N MET A 31 20.99 -4.24 -14.23
CA MET A 31 19.54 -4.14 -14.45
C MET A 31 19.05 -5.45 -15.07
N PRO A 32 17.83 -5.90 -14.72
CA PRO A 32 17.20 -7.00 -15.43
C PRO A 32 17.15 -6.72 -16.94
N ALA A 33 17.35 -7.78 -17.74
CA ALA A 33 17.40 -7.66 -19.20
C ALA A 33 16.05 -7.19 -19.81
N GLU A 34 14.96 -7.49 -19.15
CA GLU A 34 13.63 -7.06 -19.55
C GLU A 34 13.41 -5.60 -19.14
N ARG A 35 13.05 -4.75 -20.10
CA ARG A 35 12.80 -3.32 -19.85
C ARG A 35 11.72 -3.12 -18.76
N LEU A 36 10.60 -3.84 -18.85
CA LEU A 36 9.52 -3.83 -17.88
C LEU A 36 9.64 -5.05 -16.94
N TRP A 37 10.69 -5.07 -16.14
CA TRP A 37 11.04 -6.22 -15.30
C TRP A 37 10.19 -6.39 -14.02
N PHE A 38 9.30 -5.44 -13.75
CA PHE A 38 8.31 -5.56 -12.68
C PHE A 38 6.95 -5.00 -13.14
N VAL A 39 5.90 -5.40 -12.43
CA VAL A 39 4.55 -4.86 -12.60
C VAL A 39 4.28 -3.89 -11.45
N PRO A 40 3.65 -2.72 -11.71
CA PRO A 40 3.30 -1.77 -10.65
C PRO A 40 2.50 -2.43 -9.52
N GLY A 41 2.92 -2.19 -8.27
CA GLY A 41 2.37 -2.85 -7.09
C GLY A 41 3.24 -3.99 -6.55
N GLN A 42 4.25 -4.44 -7.30
CA GLN A 42 5.21 -5.44 -6.84
C GLN A 42 6.28 -4.84 -5.91
N TYR A 43 7.01 -5.72 -5.23
CA TYR A 43 8.11 -5.39 -4.33
C TYR A 43 9.41 -6.07 -4.74
N CYS A 44 10.53 -5.52 -4.25
CA CYS A 44 11.85 -6.15 -4.25
C CYS A 44 12.32 -6.44 -2.84
N VAL A 45 13.37 -7.25 -2.72
CA VAL A 45 14.03 -7.51 -1.44
C VAL A 45 15.29 -6.65 -1.33
N LEU A 46 15.32 -5.77 -0.35
CA LEU A 46 16.51 -5.03 0.06
C LEU A 46 17.18 -5.72 1.24
N GLY A 47 18.50 -5.54 1.38
CA GLY A 47 19.24 -6.15 2.48
C GLY A 47 20.56 -5.49 2.81
N LEU A 48 20.99 -5.67 4.07
CA LEU A 48 22.26 -5.18 4.59
C LEU A 48 22.89 -6.19 5.55
N ASN A 49 24.19 -6.19 5.61
CA ASN A 49 24.95 -6.85 6.66
C ASN A 49 25.05 -5.88 7.85
N ASN A 50 24.89 -6.37 9.07
CA ASN A 50 25.08 -5.53 10.24
C ASN A 50 26.59 -5.44 10.55
N ALA A 51 27.21 -4.33 10.15
CA ALA A 51 28.64 -4.12 10.35
C ALA A 51 29.00 -3.77 11.81
N GLU A 52 28.05 -3.18 12.56
CA GLU A 52 28.27 -2.81 13.97
C GLU A 52 28.11 -4.00 14.93
N LYS A 53 27.22 -4.92 14.56
CA LYS A 53 26.92 -6.14 15.32
C LYS A 53 26.98 -7.34 14.37
N PRO A 54 28.20 -7.78 13.99
CA PRO A 54 28.37 -8.86 13.02
C PRO A 54 27.73 -10.19 13.46
N GLU A 55 27.57 -10.40 14.76
CA GLU A 55 26.87 -11.55 15.33
C GLU A 55 25.39 -11.64 14.93
N LEU A 56 24.74 -10.51 14.65
CA LEU A 56 23.36 -10.47 14.16
C LEU A 56 23.26 -10.81 12.66
N GLY A 57 24.39 -10.84 11.96
CA GLY A 57 24.49 -11.23 10.57
C GLY A 57 23.85 -10.23 9.60
N SER A 58 23.19 -10.77 8.58
CA SER A 58 22.49 -9.99 7.55
C SER A 58 20.98 -9.97 7.76
N VAL A 59 20.34 -8.87 7.34
CA VAL A 59 18.89 -8.73 7.34
C VAL A 59 18.38 -8.36 5.95
N ARG A 60 17.24 -8.93 5.57
CA ARG A 60 16.54 -8.67 4.30
C ARG A 60 15.06 -8.41 4.58
N ARG A 61 14.46 -7.48 3.83
CA ARG A 61 13.02 -7.21 3.86
C ARG A 61 12.50 -6.92 2.46
N SER A 62 11.26 -7.34 2.22
CA SER A 62 10.49 -6.90 1.06
C SER A 62 10.17 -5.41 1.20
N MET A 63 10.33 -4.67 0.11
CA MET A 63 10.02 -3.25 0.03
C MET A 63 9.26 -2.99 -1.26
N SER A 64 8.06 -2.42 -1.14
CA SER A 64 7.22 -2.09 -2.30
C SER A 64 7.92 -1.07 -3.18
N ILE A 65 7.89 -1.29 -4.48
CA ILE A 65 8.51 -0.40 -5.47
C ILE A 65 7.58 0.81 -5.69
N ALA A 66 8.16 2.01 -5.66
CA ALA A 66 7.43 3.27 -5.91
C ALA A 66 7.69 3.85 -7.31
N SER A 67 8.76 3.43 -8.00
CA SER A 67 9.03 3.78 -9.41
C SER A 67 7.98 3.20 -10.35
N ALA A 68 7.84 3.79 -11.53
CA ALA A 68 7.18 3.12 -12.65
C ALA A 68 8.16 2.16 -13.36
N PRO A 69 7.68 1.01 -13.89
CA PRO A 69 8.56 0.10 -14.65
C PRO A 69 9.05 0.71 -15.96
N GLU A 70 8.40 1.76 -16.44
CA GLU A 70 8.77 2.53 -17.63
C GLU A 70 9.94 3.50 -17.38
N ASP A 71 10.29 3.77 -16.12
CA ASP A 71 11.40 4.67 -15.79
C ASP A 71 12.75 3.97 -16.04
N ASP A 72 13.66 4.64 -16.75
CA ASP A 72 15.02 4.14 -17.02
C ASP A 72 16.03 4.49 -15.90
N GLY A 73 15.53 4.90 -14.73
CA GLY A 73 16.33 5.37 -13.60
C GLY A 73 16.51 4.34 -12.48
N PRO A 74 17.00 4.80 -11.33
CA PRO A 74 17.10 3.98 -10.14
C PRO A 74 15.71 3.54 -9.66
N VAL A 75 15.68 2.42 -8.96
CA VAL A 75 14.45 1.91 -8.33
C VAL A 75 14.20 2.68 -7.05
N GLU A 76 13.02 3.28 -6.93
CA GLU A 76 12.64 4.09 -5.78
C GLU A 76 11.82 3.28 -4.79
N PHE A 77 12.15 3.46 -3.51
CA PHE A 77 11.47 2.88 -2.37
C PHE A 77 11.12 3.98 -1.36
N TYR A 78 9.90 3.96 -0.85
CA TYR A 78 9.44 4.86 0.19
C TYR A 78 9.46 4.12 1.52
N ILE A 79 10.37 4.49 2.42
CA ILE A 79 10.69 3.73 3.61
C ILE A 79 10.51 4.58 4.86
N ARG A 80 9.93 3.96 5.91
CA ARG A 80 9.82 4.53 7.24
C ARG A 80 10.85 3.91 8.18
N TRP A 81 11.51 4.73 8.96
CA TRP A 81 12.26 4.29 10.13
C TRP A 81 11.30 3.79 11.21
N VAL A 82 11.51 2.58 11.71
CA VAL A 82 10.64 1.94 12.68
C VAL A 82 11.15 2.20 14.09
N ALA A 83 10.44 3.03 14.85
CA ALA A 83 10.87 3.45 16.19
C ALA A 83 10.91 2.29 17.21
N LYS A 84 10.02 1.32 17.08
CA LYS A 84 9.91 0.14 17.97
C LYS A 84 9.89 -1.12 17.12
N PRO A 85 11.08 -1.59 16.65
CA PRO A 85 11.16 -2.81 15.86
C PRO A 85 10.96 -4.05 16.73
N GLU A 86 10.34 -5.07 16.16
CA GLU A 86 10.20 -6.40 16.79
C GLU A 86 11.50 -7.20 16.78
N SER A 87 12.39 -6.88 15.84
CA SER A 87 13.68 -7.54 15.65
C SER A 87 14.83 -6.73 16.22
N GLU A 88 15.82 -7.39 16.80
CA GLU A 88 17.09 -6.77 17.23
C GLU A 88 17.97 -6.31 16.06
N ASN A 89 17.68 -6.79 14.84
CA ASN A 89 18.37 -6.41 13.60
C ASN A 89 17.38 -5.83 12.56
N PRO A 90 16.79 -4.66 12.81
CA PRO A 90 15.84 -4.06 11.88
C PRO A 90 16.54 -3.45 10.67
N LEU A 91 16.14 -3.85 9.46
CA LEU A 91 16.71 -3.32 8.22
C LEU A 91 16.62 -1.79 8.14
N THR A 92 15.51 -1.20 8.58
CA THR A 92 15.30 0.25 8.51
C THR A 92 16.33 1.03 9.32
N HIS A 93 16.80 0.50 10.46
CA HIS A 93 17.86 1.13 11.24
C HIS A 93 19.23 1.10 10.52
N LEU A 94 19.50 0.04 9.76
CA LEU A 94 20.71 -0.04 8.95
C LEU A 94 20.62 0.87 7.73
N LEU A 95 19.46 0.95 7.08
CA LEU A 95 19.22 1.85 5.94
C LEU A 95 19.41 3.33 6.32
N TRP A 96 18.99 3.73 7.54
CA TRP A 96 19.15 5.11 7.99
C TRP A 96 20.61 5.53 8.19
N LYS A 97 21.54 4.59 8.29
CA LYS A 97 23.00 4.86 8.39
C LYS A 97 23.65 5.02 7.02
N LEU A 98 22.99 4.59 5.95
CA LEU A 98 23.53 4.70 4.60
C LEU A 98 23.56 6.14 4.10
N LYS A 99 24.60 6.43 3.34
CA LYS A 99 24.78 7.66 2.57
C LYS A 99 24.72 7.34 1.07
N THR A 100 24.43 8.34 0.28
CA THR A 100 24.55 8.26 -1.18
C THR A 100 25.95 7.74 -1.57
N GLY A 101 26.00 6.74 -2.41
CA GLY A 101 27.21 6.02 -2.81
C GLY A 101 27.44 4.71 -2.04
N ASP A 102 26.80 4.48 -0.91
CA ASP A 102 26.95 3.24 -0.15
C ASP A 102 26.37 2.03 -0.87
N ARG A 103 27.03 0.90 -0.62
CA ARG A 103 26.67 -0.38 -1.23
C ARG A 103 25.65 -1.12 -0.38
N MET A 104 24.72 -1.82 -1.05
CA MET A 104 23.69 -2.63 -0.42
C MET A 104 23.31 -3.84 -1.28
N TYR A 105 22.53 -4.74 -0.72
CA TYR A 105 21.95 -5.84 -1.46
C TYR A 105 20.56 -5.46 -1.95
N MET A 106 20.30 -5.71 -3.23
CA MET A 106 18.97 -5.66 -3.85
C MET A 106 18.76 -6.93 -4.67
N ARG A 107 17.69 -7.66 -4.38
CA ARG A 107 17.24 -8.72 -5.28
C ARG A 107 16.46 -8.07 -6.43
N ALA A 108 17.09 -7.89 -7.57
CA ALA A 108 16.48 -7.31 -8.77
C ALA A 108 15.56 -8.33 -9.50
N VAL A 109 14.69 -8.96 -8.73
CA VAL A 109 13.59 -9.83 -9.18
C VAL A 109 12.39 -9.42 -8.37
N ALA A 110 11.44 -8.79 -9.04
CA ALA A 110 10.20 -8.36 -8.39
C ALA A 110 9.29 -9.55 -8.09
N ALA A 111 8.48 -9.40 -7.06
CA ALA A 111 7.51 -10.40 -6.62
C ALA A 111 6.26 -9.71 -6.08
N GLY A 112 5.22 -10.51 -5.84
CA GLY A 112 3.92 -10.04 -5.38
C GLY A 112 2.87 -10.04 -6.48
N VAL A 113 1.62 -10.21 -6.07
CA VAL A 113 0.42 -10.24 -6.93
C VAL A 113 -0.52 -9.06 -6.63
N PHE A 114 -0.06 -8.11 -5.83
CA PHE A 114 -0.81 -6.89 -5.48
C PHE A 114 -0.73 -5.87 -6.62
N THR A 115 -1.20 -6.28 -7.80
CA THR A 115 -1.16 -5.48 -9.03
C THR A 115 -2.57 -5.36 -9.62
N ILE A 116 -2.82 -4.33 -10.42
CA ILE A 116 -4.10 -4.24 -11.14
C ILE A 116 -4.25 -5.43 -12.09
N LYS A 117 -3.15 -5.85 -12.74
CA LYS A 117 -3.15 -6.96 -13.70
C LYS A 117 -3.59 -8.29 -13.07
N ASP A 118 -3.05 -8.61 -11.88
CA ASP A 118 -3.25 -9.90 -11.22
C ASP A 118 -4.53 -9.95 -10.37
N THR A 119 -5.19 -8.80 -10.18
CA THR A 119 -6.40 -8.66 -9.35
C THR A 119 -7.65 -8.46 -10.21
N ILE A 120 -7.97 -7.22 -10.59
CA ILE A 120 -9.19 -6.88 -11.31
C ILE A 120 -9.01 -6.82 -12.83
N GLY A 121 -7.76 -6.80 -13.30
CA GLY A 121 -7.42 -6.54 -14.70
C GLY A 121 -7.45 -5.05 -15.08
N PRO A 122 -6.74 -4.69 -16.17
CA PRO A 122 -6.59 -3.28 -16.58
C PRO A 122 -7.90 -2.65 -17.05
N ASP A 123 -8.81 -3.43 -17.63
CA ASP A 123 -10.06 -2.96 -18.25
C ASP A 123 -11.25 -2.93 -17.28
N ASP A 124 -11.02 -3.17 -15.98
CA ASP A 124 -12.10 -3.14 -14.98
C ASP A 124 -12.67 -1.71 -14.86
N PRO A 125 -13.98 -1.53 -15.06
CA PRO A 125 -14.60 -0.19 -15.10
C PRO A 125 -14.85 0.42 -13.73
N ARG A 126 -14.66 -0.33 -12.65
CA ARG A 126 -14.93 0.11 -11.28
C ARG A 126 -13.97 1.20 -10.82
N TYR A 127 -14.39 1.94 -9.80
CA TYR A 127 -13.46 2.76 -9.03
C TYR A 127 -12.39 1.89 -8.38
N ARG A 128 -11.14 2.29 -8.50
CA ARG A 128 -9.98 1.70 -7.80
C ARG A 128 -9.71 2.53 -6.56
N VAL A 129 -10.30 2.12 -5.43
CA VAL A 129 -10.12 2.83 -4.15
C VAL A 129 -8.89 2.25 -3.45
N MET A 130 -7.82 3.02 -3.45
CA MET A 130 -6.53 2.69 -2.87
C MET A 130 -6.44 3.30 -1.47
N VAL A 131 -6.20 2.47 -0.46
CA VAL A 131 -6.14 2.84 0.95
C VAL A 131 -4.71 2.66 1.44
N ALA A 132 -4.02 3.77 1.69
CA ALA A 132 -2.63 3.81 2.10
C ALA A 132 -2.46 4.35 3.51
N ALA A 133 -1.72 3.64 4.36
CA ALA A 133 -1.26 4.17 5.64
C ALA A 133 0.26 4.40 5.59
N GLY A 134 0.67 5.67 5.66
CA GLY A 134 2.09 6.06 5.56
C GLY A 134 2.75 5.56 4.29
N THR A 135 3.80 4.75 4.42
CA THR A 135 4.55 4.20 3.27
C THR A 135 3.79 3.17 2.45
N GLY A 136 2.59 2.77 2.86
CA GLY A 136 1.68 1.99 2.04
C GLY A 136 1.22 2.69 0.75
N SER A 137 1.54 3.98 0.57
CA SER A 137 1.32 4.68 -0.70
C SER A 137 2.29 4.26 -1.81
N ALA A 138 3.44 3.64 -1.50
CA ALA A 138 4.46 3.28 -2.49
C ALA A 138 3.95 2.45 -3.68
N PRO A 139 3.26 1.30 -3.49
CA PRO A 139 2.75 0.53 -4.62
C PRO A 139 1.72 1.29 -5.45
N PHE A 140 0.92 2.15 -4.83
CA PHE A 140 -0.07 2.97 -5.53
C PHE A 140 0.56 4.09 -6.35
N VAL A 141 1.61 4.72 -5.83
CA VAL A 141 2.40 5.70 -6.59
C VAL A 141 3.02 5.04 -7.81
N SER A 142 3.57 3.82 -7.69
CA SER A 142 4.06 3.02 -8.82
C SER A 142 2.97 2.80 -9.87
N MET A 143 1.76 2.40 -9.45
CA MET A 143 0.62 2.18 -10.35
C MET A 143 0.23 3.47 -11.10
N LEU A 144 0.08 4.57 -10.38
CA LEU A 144 -0.32 5.86 -10.95
C LEU A 144 0.76 6.40 -11.91
N ARG A 145 2.03 6.34 -11.52
CA ARG A 145 3.15 6.75 -12.37
C ARG A 145 3.20 5.93 -13.66
N SER A 146 3.02 4.61 -13.58
CA SER A 146 3.02 3.74 -14.76
C SER A 146 1.87 4.07 -15.71
N GLU A 147 0.67 4.38 -15.23
CA GLU A 147 -0.44 4.85 -16.09
C GLU A 147 -0.03 6.14 -16.83
N LEU A 148 0.56 7.10 -16.14
CA LEU A 148 0.97 8.37 -16.73
C LEU A 148 2.21 8.27 -17.62
N ARG A 149 3.11 7.30 -17.40
CA ARG A 149 4.23 7.03 -18.31
C ARG A 149 3.76 6.44 -19.63
N ARG A 150 2.72 5.60 -19.58
CA ARG A 150 2.10 5.04 -20.80
C ARG A 150 1.26 6.06 -21.56
N ASN A 151 0.56 6.92 -20.83
CA ASN A 151 -0.24 8.00 -21.39
C ASN A 151 -0.28 9.19 -20.43
N ALA A 152 0.44 10.27 -20.75
CA ALA A 152 0.54 11.46 -19.91
C ALA A 152 -0.83 12.14 -19.64
N ASP A 153 -1.78 11.98 -20.58
CA ASP A 153 -3.13 12.53 -20.50
C ASP A 153 -4.17 11.51 -19.99
N ALA A 154 -3.73 10.41 -19.36
CA ALA A 154 -4.63 9.40 -18.83
C ALA A 154 -5.67 10.01 -17.88
N ASP A 155 -6.94 9.64 -18.06
CA ASP A 155 -8.03 10.02 -17.17
C ASP A 155 -8.03 9.11 -15.93
N LEU A 156 -7.60 9.66 -14.81
CA LEU A 156 -7.56 8.97 -13.52
C LEU A 156 -8.83 9.18 -12.68
N SER A 157 -9.95 9.62 -13.26
CA SER A 157 -11.19 9.93 -12.53
C SER A 157 -11.79 8.74 -11.78
N LYS A 158 -11.42 7.51 -12.17
CA LYS A 158 -11.78 6.25 -11.49
C LYS A 158 -10.71 5.77 -10.49
N TRP A 159 -9.61 6.50 -10.34
CA TRP A 159 -8.58 6.20 -9.37
C TRP A 159 -8.76 7.10 -8.14
N VAL A 160 -8.77 6.50 -6.98
CA VAL A 160 -9.03 7.16 -5.70
C VAL A 160 -7.94 6.76 -4.73
N LEU A 161 -7.16 7.72 -4.24
CA LEU A 161 -6.14 7.44 -3.23
C LEU A 161 -6.51 8.12 -1.90
N LEU A 162 -6.82 7.30 -0.91
CA LEU A 162 -6.95 7.69 0.48
C LEU A 162 -5.60 7.49 1.15
N HIS A 163 -4.96 8.59 1.58
CA HIS A 163 -3.62 8.55 2.15
C HIS A 163 -3.63 9.03 3.60
N GLY A 164 -3.47 8.09 4.53
CA GLY A 164 -3.42 8.36 5.97
C GLY A 164 -2.01 8.54 6.49
N ALA A 165 -1.80 9.54 7.35
CA ALA A 165 -0.56 9.75 8.06
C ALA A 165 -0.80 10.24 9.50
N SER A 166 0.26 10.35 10.31
CA SER A 166 0.17 10.99 11.63
C SER A 166 0.08 12.50 11.49
N TYR A 167 0.91 13.08 10.63
CA TYR A 167 1.05 14.51 10.41
C TYR A 167 1.04 14.85 8.91
N PRO A 168 0.74 16.11 8.52
CA PRO A 168 0.77 16.54 7.12
C PRO A 168 2.11 16.31 6.44
N ALA A 169 3.23 16.54 7.15
CA ALA A 169 4.58 16.31 6.63
C ALA A 169 4.88 14.82 6.34
N ASP A 170 4.14 13.90 6.95
CA ASP A 170 4.27 12.45 6.72
C ASP A 170 3.50 11.97 5.46
N LEU A 171 2.76 12.85 4.77
CA LEU A 171 2.09 12.54 3.51
C LEU A 171 3.08 12.66 2.35
N GLY A 172 3.95 11.69 2.21
CA GLY A 172 4.91 11.66 1.10
C GLY A 172 4.22 11.64 -0.27
N TYR A 173 4.90 12.16 -1.29
CA TYR A 173 4.35 12.33 -2.65
C TYR A 173 3.15 13.27 -2.77
N ARG A 174 2.76 13.98 -1.70
CA ARG A 174 1.54 14.78 -1.70
C ARG A 174 1.49 15.79 -2.86
N ASP A 175 2.57 16.51 -3.12
CA ASP A 175 2.61 17.51 -4.17
C ASP A 175 2.53 16.89 -5.57
N GLU A 176 3.17 15.74 -5.79
CA GLU A 176 3.06 14.95 -7.02
C GLU A 176 1.61 14.48 -7.23
N LEU A 177 0.97 13.96 -6.18
CA LEU A 177 -0.42 13.48 -6.22
C LEU A 177 -1.41 14.61 -6.47
N LEU A 178 -1.21 15.79 -5.87
CA LEU A 178 -2.02 16.97 -6.15
C LEU A 178 -1.86 17.44 -7.60
N GLY A 179 -0.66 17.36 -8.17
CA GLY A 179 -0.45 17.59 -9.59
C GLY A 179 -1.25 16.63 -10.49
N MET A 180 -1.42 15.35 -10.08
CA MET A 180 -2.26 14.39 -10.79
C MET A 180 -3.77 14.69 -10.62
N VAL A 181 -4.19 15.25 -9.48
CA VAL A 181 -5.57 15.74 -9.29
C VAL A 181 -5.89 16.81 -10.33
N GLU A 182 -5.02 17.80 -10.47
CA GLU A 182 -5.24 18.95 -11.36
C GLU A 182 -5.21 18.55 -12.84
N ARG A 183 -4.24 17.72 -13.25
CA ARG A 183 -4.02 17.39 -14.67
C ARG A 183 -4.81 16.18 -15.14
N ASN A 184 -4.93 15.17 -14.29
CA ASN A 184 -5.40 13.83 -14.67
C ASN A 184 -6.69 13.41 -13.96
N LYS A 185 -7.32 14.29 -13.17
CA LYS A 185 -8.55 14.04 -12.42
C LYS A 185 -8.45 12.93 -11.35
N LEU A 186 -7.25 12.62 -10.86
CA LEU A 186 -7.09 11.71 -9.72
C LEU A 186 -7.94 12.21 -8.54
N LYS A 187 -8.61 11.32 -7.85
CA LYS A 187 -9.25 11.64 -6.58
C LYS A 187 -8.27 11.34 -5.43
N TYR A 188 -7.74 12.37 -4.79
CA TYR A 188 -6.77 12.23 -3.71
C TYR A 188 -7.26 12.91 -2.43
N TRP A 189 -7.31 12.15 -1.34
CA TRP A 189 -7.66 12.65 -0.02
C TRP A 189 -6.62 12.24 1.01
N GLY A 190 -5.85 13.22 1.48
CA GLY A 190 -4.95 13.07 2.62
C GLY A 190 -5.70 13.21 3.92
N THR A 191 -5.47 12.32 4.88
CA THR A 191 -6.04 12.41 6.24
C THR A 191 -4.94 12.32 7.29
N VAL A 192 -5.08 13.10 8.38
CA VAL A 192 -4.11 13.06 9.49
C VAL A 192 -4.77 12.62 10.78
N SER A 193 -4.11 11.71 11.49
CA SER A 193 -4.64 11.15 12.73
C SER A 193 -4.34 11.99 13.97
N ARG A 194 -3.46 13.01 13.86
CA ARG A 194 -3.08 13.93 14.95
C ARG A 194 -3.34 15.40 14.58
N PRO A 195 -4.60 15.77 14.25
CA PRO A 195 -4.92 17.12 13.77
C PRO A 195 -4.66 18.21 14.81
N LYS A 196 -4.73 17.90 16.11
CA LYS A 196 -4.46 18.86 17.18
C LYS A 196 -3.02 19.38 17.16
N GLU A 197 -2.08 18.57 16.66
CA GLU A 197 -0.66 18.93 16.51
C GLU A 197 -0.36 19.59 15.15
N ALA A 198 -1.39 19.77 14.31
CA ALA A 198 -1.29 20.40 12.98
C ALA A 198 -2.49 21.32 12.71
N PRO A 199 -2.60 22.47 13.42
CA PRO A 199 -3.80 23.35 13.37
C PRO A 199 -4.05 23.97 11.99
N ASP A 200 -3.04 24.06 11.15
CA ASP A 200 -3.16 24.62 9.78
C ASP A 200 -3.63 23.57 8.75
N TRP A 201 -3.77 22.31 9.16
CA TRP A 201 -4.27 21.27 8.27
C TRP A 201 -5.74 21.49 7.91
N LYS A 202 -6.03 21.51 6.60
CA LYS A 202 -7.40 21.73 6.06
C LYS A 202 -7.99 20.49 5.39
N GLY A 203 -7.23 19.37 5.35
CA GLY A 203 -7.70 18.10 4.80
C GLY A 203 -8.52 17.28 5.79
N ASP A 204 -8.80 16.04 5.43
CA ASP A 204 -9.53 15.11 6.28
C ASP A 204 -8.75 14.78 7.56
N THR A 205 -9.48 14.38 8.61
CA THR A 205 -8.91 14.03 9.91
C THR A 205 -9.34 12.64 10.37
N GLY A 206 -8.49 12.01 11.16
CA GLY A 206 -8.66 10.64 11.63
C GLY A 206 -7.77 9.65 10.89
N ARG A 207 -7.91 8.38 11.20
CA ARG A 207 -7.23 7.31 10.49
C ARG A 207 -7.88 7.09 9.12
N VAL A 208 -7.13 6.56 8.16
CA VAL A 208 -7.60 6.38 6.79
C VAL A 208 -8.77 5.39 6.69
N GLU A 209 -8.82 4.37 7.51
CA GLU A 209 -9.93 3.41 7.56
C GLU A 209 -11.26 4.05 8.01
N ALA A 210 -11.23 5.20 8.66
CA ALA A 210 -12.45 5.90 9.10
C ALA A 210 -13.32 6.43 7.94
N PHE A 211 -12.82 6.47 6.71
CA PHE A 211 -13.64 6.75 5.53
C PHE A 211 -14.74 5.70 5.32
N PHE A 212 -14.53 4.49 5.82
CA PHE A 212 -15.46 3.36 5.68
C PHE A 212 -16.41 3.18 6.88
N ASP A 213 -16.30 4.04 7.89
CA ASP A 213 -17.27 4.05 8.98
C ASP A 213 -18.68 4.30 8.43
N PRO A 214 -19.72 3.57 8.89
CA PRO A 214 -21.08 3.74 8.38
C PRO A 214 -21.58 5.18 8.43
N THR A 215 -21.15 5.95 9.43
CA THR A 215 -21.51 7.38 9.60
C THR A 215 -20.85 8.31 8.59
N ARG A 216 -19.76 7.89 7.93
CA ARG A 216 -18.99 8.69 6.96
C ARG A 216 -19.12 8.17 5.53
N LEU A 217 -19.59 6.94 5.38
CA LEU A 217 -19.62 6.27 4.08
C LEU A 217 -20.55 6.98 3.07
N THR A 218 -21.68 7.53 3.51
CA THR A 218 -22.59 8.31 2.65
C THR A 218 -21.91 9.57 2.10
N ASP A 219 -21.14 10.30 2.94
CA ASP A 219 -20.35 11.44 2.49
C ASP A 219 -19.28 10.99 1.46
N PHE A 220 -18.63 9.87 1.73
CA PHE A 220 -17.65 9.31 0.80
C PHE A 220 -18.25 8.89 -0.53
N GLU A 221 -19.44 8.28 -0.54
CA GLU A 221 -20.21 7.97 -1.75
C GLU A 221 -20.47 9.24 -2.59
N GLN A 222 -20.92 10.31 -1.95
CA GLN A 222 -21.17 11.60 -2.61
C GLN A 222 -19.88 12.19 -3.20
N ARG A 223 -18.77 12.15 -2.47
CA ARG A 223 -17.46 12.62 -2.96
C ARG A 223 -16.97 11.82 -4.17
N LEU A 224 -17.35 10.55 -4.29
CA LEU A 224 -17.09 9.72 -5.46
C LEU A 224 -18.03 10.02 -6.63
N GLY A 225 -19.16 10.66 -6.39
CA GLY A 225 -20.24 10.83 -7.35
C GLY A 225 -21.11 9.57 -7.49
N LEU A 226 -21.14 8.74 -6.46
CA LEU A 226 -22.02 7.57 -6.38
C LEU A 226 -23.35 7.95 -5.72
N PRO A 227 -24.47 7.30 -6.09
CA PRO A 227 -25.70 7.45 -5.35
C PRO A 227 -25.60 6.85 -3.95
N GLU A 228 -26.48 7.22 -3.06
CA GLU A 228 -26.60 6.60 -1.74
C GLU A 228 -26.74 5.07 -1.87
N GLY A 229 -25.95 4.32 -1.12
CA GLY A 229 -25.85 2.85 -1.22
C GLY A 229 -25.07 2.36 -2.44
N GLY A 230 -24.49 3.25 -3.25
CA GLY A 230 -23.74 2.92 -4.46
C GLY A 230 -22.31 2.42 -4.22
N PHE A 231 -21.79 2.51 -3.00
CA PHE A 231 -20.49 1.95 -2.63
C PHE A 231 -20.60 0.44 -2.44
N THR A 232 -20.57 -0.28 -3.53
CA THR A 232 -20.75 -1.75 -3.61
C THR A 232 -19.64 -2.38 -4.45
N PRO A 233 -19.42 -3.70 -4.34
CA PRO A 233 -18.46 -4.43 -5.18
C PRO A 233 -18.71 -4.33 -6.68
N LYS A 234 -19.91 -3.95 -7.10
CA LYS A 234 -20.26 -3.71 -8.52
C LYS A 234 -19.60 -2.43 -9.06
N ASN A 235 -19.43 -1.41 -8.19
CA ASN A 235 -18.95 -0.09 -8.59
C ASN A 235 -17.52 0.19 -8.14
N VAL A 236 -17.01 -0.56 -7.16
CA VAL A 236 -15.75 -0.27 -6.45
C VAL A 236 -14.94 -1.53 -6.24
N ALA A 237 -13.63 -1.45 -6.46
CA ALA A 237 -12.63 -2.40 -6.00
C ALA A 237 -11.69 -1.68 -5.01
N ILE A 238 -11.37 -2.35 -3.89
CA ILE A 238 -10.58 -1.78 -2.80
C ILE A 238 -9.17 -2.40 -2.81
N PHE A 239 -8.17 -1.55 -2.73
CA PHE A 239 -6.77 -1.93 -2.60
C PHE A 239 -6.22 -1.33 -1.32
N ILE A 240 -5.68 -2.15 -0.42
CA ILE A 240 -5.22 -1.68 0.90
C ILE A 240 -3.74 -2.02 1.04
N CYS A 241 -2.91 -1.05 1.40
CA CYS A 241 -1.53 -1.32 1.73
C CYS A 241 -1.15 -0.66 3.06
N GLY A 242 -0.67 -1.48 4.00
CA GLY A 242 -0.31 -1.01 5.34
C GLY A 242 -0.20 -2.11 6.38
N LEU A 243 -0.40 -1.73 7.63
CA LEU A 243 -0.40 -2.66 8.77
C LEU A 243 -1.78 -3.27 8.98
N THR A 244 -1.84 -4.37 9.75
CA THR A 244 -3.07 -5.09 10.12
C THR A 244 -4.20 -4.16 10.54
N GLY A 245 -3.93 -3.17 11.39
CA GLY A 245 -4.97 -2.26 11.88
C GLY A 245 -5.69 -1.49 10.76
N THR A 246 -4.97 -1.04 9.73
CA THR A 246 -5.56 -0.37 8.57
C THR A 246 -6.39 -1.35 7.73
N ILE A 247 -5.86 -2.54 7.50
CA ILE A 247 -6.52 -3.56 6.67
C ILE A 247 -7.81 -4.04 7.36
N THR A 248 -7.72 -4.42 8.63
CA THR A 248 -8.87 -4.88 9.43
C THR A 248 -9.92 -3.78 9.57
N GLY A 249 -9.49 -2.55 9.88
CA GLY A 249 -10.38 -1.40 10.04
C GLY A 249 -11.11 -1.02 8.74
N THR A 250 -10.53 -1.34 7.58
CA THR A 250 -11.17 -1.16 6.28
C THR A 250 -12.10 -2.32 5.93
N ILE A 251 -11.66 -3.58 6.10
CA ILE A 251 -12.44 -4.77 5.68
C ILE A 251 -13.70 -4.95 6.52
N ILE A 252 -13.61 -4.83 7.85
CA ILE A 252 -14.72 -5.18 8.75
C ILE A 252 -15.99 -4.34 8.50
N PRO A 253 -15.94 -3.00 8.35
CA PRO A 253 -17.13 -2.23 7.98
C PRO A 253 -17.68 -2.58 6.61
N LEU A 254 -16.81 -2.94 5.66
CA LEU A 254 -17.19 -3.23 4.29
C LEU A 254 -17.85 -4.61 4.10
N ILE A 255 -17.78 -5.50 5.10
CA ILE A 255 -18.51 -6.79 5.09
C ILE A 255 -20.00 -6.55 4.93
N ASP A 256 -20.58 -5.53 5.56
CA ASP A 256 -22.00 -5.20 5.49
C ASP A 256 -22.46 -4.72 4.10
N ARG A 257 -21.52 -4.40 3.23
CA ARG A 257 -21.70 -4.02 1.83
C ARG A 257 -21.28 -5.13 0.85
N ALA A 258 -21.09 -6.36 1.36
CA ALA A 258 -20.70 -7.55 0.60
C ALA A 258 -19.32 -7.42 -0.10
N PHE A 259 -18.41 -6.60 0.41
CA PHE A 259 -17.03 -6.59 -0.08
C PHE A 259 -16.29 -7.84 0.39
N VAL A 260 -15.69 -8.55 -0.54
CA VAL A 260 -15.04 -9.85 -0.31
C VAL A 260 -13.53 -9.72 -0.44
N PRO A 261 -12.75 -10.03 0.61
CA PRO A 261 -11.29 -10.06 0.54
C PRO A 261 -10.79 -11.26 -0.29
N ASP A 262 -9.67 -11.08 -0.99
CA ASP A 262 -9.05 -12.07 -1.87
C ASP A 262 -8.35 -13.23 -1.15
N PHE A 263 -8.18 -13.14 0.17
CA PHE A 263 -7.48 -14.17 0.93
C PHE A 263 -8.36 -15.41 1.17
N LYS A 264 -8.02 -16.50 0.52
CA LYS A 264 -8.80 -17.76 0.50
C LYS A 264 -9.32 -18.21 1.87
N ARG A 265 -8.45 -18.21 2.90
CA ARG A 265 -8.85 -18.67 4.26
C ARG A 265 -9.88 -17.75 4.92
N ILE A 266 -9.81 -16.44 4.66
CA ILE A 266 -10.80 -15.48 5.18
C ILE A 266 -12.12 -15.69 4.45
N ARG A 267 -12.11 -15.86 3.12
CA ARG A 267 -13.31 -16.16 2.34
C ARG A 267 -14.03 -17.41 2.84
N GLU A 268 -13.27 -18.50 3.03
CA GLU A 268 -13.79 -19.78 3.54
C GLU A 268 -14.41 -19.60 4.94
N ALA A 269 -13.72 -18.89 5.84
CA ALA A 269 -14.20 -18.62 7.19
C ALA A 269 -15.48 -17.78 7.20
N LEU A 270 -15.59 -16.80 6.30
CA LEU A 270 -16.80 -15.97 6.14
C LEU A 270 -17.92 -16.66 5.36
N GLY A 271 -17.71 -17.87 4.86
CA GLY A 271 -18.70 -18.63 4.11
C GLY A 271 -19.05 -18.01 2.76
N VAL A 272 -18.09 -17.35 2.10
CA VAL A 272 -18.29 -16.73 0.79
C VAL A 272 -18.35 -17.82 -0.29
N PRO A 273 -19.41 -17.85 -1.14
CA PRO A 273 -19.48 -18.78 -2.25
C PRO A 273 -18.33 -18.63 -3.26
N ALA A 274 -17.94 -19.72 -3.93
CA ALA A 274 -16.78 -19.73 -4.82
C ALA A 274 -16.96 -18.84 -6.08
N ASP A 275 -18.17 -18.64 -6.51
CA ASP A 275 -18.56 -17.83 -7.68
C ASP A 275 -18.61 -16.33 -7.39
N VAL A 276 -18.62 -15.92 -6.13
CA VAL A 276 -18.54 -14.50 -5.75
C VAL A 276 -17.14 -13.99 -5.97
N LYS A 277 -16.98 -12.92 -6.75
CA LYS A 277 -15.68 -12.32 -7.07
C LYS A 277 -15.11 -11.54 -5.90
N ASP A 278 -13.78 -11.54 -5.81
CA ASP A 278 -13.04 -10.69 -4.89
C ASP A 278 -13.22 -9.21 -5.24
N SER A 279 -13.24 -8.39 -4.20
CA SER A 279 -13.41 -6.95 -4.34
C SER A 279 -12.51 -6.14 -3.38
N VAL A 280 -11.81 -6.83 -2.48
CA VAL A 280 -10.82 -6.23 -1.58
C VAL A 280 -9.51 -7.00 -1.71
N PHE A 281 -8.46 -6.28 -2.06
CA PHE A 281 -7.10 -6.77 -2.24
C PHE A 281 -6.19 -6.04 -1.28
N TYR A 282 -5.20 -6.73 -0.68
CA TYR A 282 -4.32 -6.07 0.26
C TYR A 282 -2.90 -6.60 0.26
N GLU A 283 -1.96 -5.71 0.58
CA GLU A 283 -0.57 -6.04 0.91
C GLU A 283 -0.31 -5.64 2.36
N GLN A 284 0.07 -6.61 3.17
CA GLN A 284 0.28 -6.46 4.62
C GLN A 284 1.77 -6.35 4.95
N TYR A 285 2.14 -5.37 5.78
CA TYR A 285 3.55 -5.14 6.17
C TYR A 285 3.97 -5.79 7.48
N ASP A 286 3.02 -6.25 8.29
CA ASP A 286 3.24 -7.02 9.51
C ASP A 286 2.73 -8.46 9.37
N THR A 287 2.78 -9.24 10.44
CA THR A 287 2.38 -10.66 10.45
C THR A 287 1.17 -10.95 11.32
N GLU A 288 0.56 -9.92 11.89
CA GLU A 288 -0.63 -10.07 12.72
C GLU A 288 -1.83 -10.54 11.87
N PRO A 289 -2.70 -11.41 12.38
CA PRO A 289 -3.85 -11.87 11.61
C PRO A 289 -4.86 -10.72 11.38
N ILE A 290 -5.23 -10.51 10.12
CA ILE A 290 -6.25 -9.53 9.72
C ILE A 290 -7.61 -9.82 10.37
N ILE A 291 -8.00 -11.09 10.38
CA ILE A 291 -9.15 -11.63 11.11
C ILE A 291 -8.67 -12.89 11.79
N ASN A 292 -8.89 -13.01 13.09
CA ASN A 292 -8.59 -14.23 13.82
C ASN A 292 -9.60 -15.33 13.46
N ILE A 293 -9.39 -15.96 12.32
CA ILE A 293 -10.28 -17.02 11.78
C ILE A 293 -10.35 -18.29 12.64
N LYS A 294 -9.50 -18.43 13.65
CA LYS A 294 -9.52 -19.54 14.60
C LYS A 294 -10.42 -19.29 15.81
N ASP A 295 -10.89 -18.04 15.98
CA ASP A 295 -11.77 -17.65 17.07
C ASP A 295 -13.22 -17.56 16.59
N PRO A 296 -14.09 -18.52 16.96
CA PRO A 296 -15.49 -18.52 16.54
C PRO A 296 -16.25 -17.25 17.02
N THR A 297 -15.84 -16.65 18.15
CA THR A 297 -16.49 -15.44 18.66
C THR A 297 -16.25 -14.22 17.76
N VAL A 298 -15.17 -14.25 16.99
CA VAL A 298 -14.85 -13.24 15.97
C VAL A 298 -15.48 -13.59 14.63
N VAL A 299 -15.37 -14.85 14.21
CA VAL A 299 -15.75 -15.28 12.86
C VAL A 299 -17.25 -15.40 12.65
N GLU A 300 -17.99 -16.01 13.57
CA GLU A 300 -19.42 -16.28 13.37
C GLU A 300 -20.25 -14.99 13.18
N PRO A 301 -20.03 -13.91 13.96
CA PRO A 301 -20.72 -12.65 13.70
C PRO A 301 -20.39 -12.05 12.31
N LEU A 302 -19.11 -12.10 11.89
CA LEU A 302 -18.69 -11.58 10.59
C LEU A 302 -19.26 -12.41 9.44
N LYS A 303 -19.30 -13.72 9.59
CA LYS A 303 -19.91 -14.65 8.61
C LYS A 303 -21.40 -14.37 8.45
N ALA A 304 -22.14 -14.21 9.55
CA ALA A 304 -23.57 -13.87 9.49
C ALA A 304 -23.81 -12.54 8.77
N ARG A 305 -22.99 -11.51 9.03
CA ARG A 305 -23.03 -10.21 8.34
C ARG A 305 -22.74 -10.36 6.84
N MET A 306 -21.69 -11.11 6.49
CA MET A 306 -21.34 -11.35 5.08
C MET A 306 -22.47 -12.05 4.33
N GLN A 307 -23.05 -13.12 4.90
CA GLN A 307 -24.16 -13.85 4.30
C GLN A 307 -25.40 -12.97 4.11
N ALA A 308 -25.74 -12.15 5.13
CA ALA A 308 -26.85 -11.20 5.02
C ALA A 308 -26.58 -10.12 3.97
N ALA A 309 -25.35 -9.69 3.78
CA ALA A 309 -24.97 -8.71 2.76
C ALA A 309 -25.01 -9.32 1.35
N LEU A 310 -24.47 -10.53 1.17
CA LEU A 310 -24.50 -11.23 -0.12
C LEU A 310 -25.92 -11.54 -0.61
N ALA A 311 -26.86 -11.84 0.31
CA ALA A 311 -28.25 -12.08 -0.03
C ALA A 311 -29.00 -10.85 -0.60
N LYS A 312 -28.41 -9.64 -0.50
CA LYS A 312 -28.97 -8.38 -0.99
C LYS A 312 -28.41 -7.94 -2.35
N LEU A 313 -27.37 -8.62 -2.85
CA LEU A 313 -26.76 -8.35 -4.17
C LEU A 313 -27.54 -8.94 -5.33
#